data_854c0b8767ec9ebc66a6d935bf5abee0
#
_entry.id   854c0b8767ec9ebc66a6d935bf5abee0
#
_cell.length_a   1.000
_cell.length_b   1.000
_cell.length_c   1.000
_cell.angle_alpha   90.00
_cell.angle_beta   90.00
_cell.angle_gamma   90.00
#
_symmetry.space_group_name_H-M   'P 1'
#
loop_
_entity.id
_entity.type
_entity.pdbx_description
1 polymer ?
#
loop_
_entity_poly.entity_id
_entity_poly.type
_entity_poly.pdbx_seq_one_letter_code
_entity_poly.pdbx_strand_id
1 'polypeptide(L)'
;MATRVLLFVGTKRGLFVLGSDAERARWTISPPRLVGREVYHAFLDPRDGRTVWAATDHAVWGAHIHRSDDRGESWQVLEAAPHYTDHRGLKAIWALAPGPATEPDTLYAGIEPAGLFVSRDRGESWEGVATLNDHPTNTTWQPAGGGLALHSILTDPQDPRRLWCALSAGGVYRSDDGGESWIPVNRGVRADFLPQPYAETGQCVHKLVLHPGRPGRLYQQNHCGTYRSDDGGESWTEITDGLPSDFGYALAVDPADPDTAFVIPEESSHMRATVEGRLRVYRTRDAGESWEPLTRGLPQAHAYVSILREAMATDTLDPCGVYFGTSTGHLFVSRDRGESWEMVAGFLPKILSVTAAVVEE
;
A
#
# COMPACT_ATOMS: atom_id res chain seq x y z
N MET A 1 -27.62 5.16 -12.43
CA MET A 1 -26.64 5.54 -11.38
C MET A 1 -25.43 6.09 -12.10
N ALA A 2 -24.83 7.15 -11.57
CA ALA A 2 -23.65 7.73 -12.19
C ALA A 2 -22.39 7.15 -11.53
N THR A 3 -21.47 6.64 -12.34
CA THR A 3 -20.19 6.11 -11.84
C THR A 3 -19.27 7.25 -11.48
N ARG A 4 -18.69 7.21 -10.28
CA ARG A 4 -17.69 8.17 -9.80
C ARG A 4 -16.43 7.49 -9.33
N VAL A 5 -15.32 8.20 -9.45
CA VAL A 5 -14.03 7.81 -8.87
C VAL A 5 -13.71 8.72 -7.70
N LEU A 6 -13.41 8.13 -6.56
CA LEU A 6 -12.95 8.81 -5.35
C LEU A 6 -11.49 8.46 -5.09
N LEU A 7 -10.67 9.48 -4.79
CA LEU A 7 -9.31 9.29 -4.28
C LEU A 7 -9.24 9.77 -2.83
N PHE A 8 -8.71 8.91 -1.97
CA PHE A 8 -8.40 9.27 -0.59
C PHE A 8 -6.90 9.50 -0.49
N VAL A 9 -6.51 10.76 -0.32
CA VAL A 9 -5.11 11.20 -0.32
C VAL A 9 -4.68 11.56 1.10
N GLY A 10 -4.03 10.60 1.75
CA GLY A 10 -3.46 10.77 3.09
C GLY A 10 -2.18 11.58 3.05
N THR A 11 -2.08 12.58 3.91
CA THR A 11 -0.94 13.49 3.97
C THR A 11 -0.41 13.67 5.39
N LYS A 12 0.74 14.35 5.51
CA LYS A 12 1.32 14.78 6.81
C LYS A 12 0.45 15.78 7.60
N ARG A 13 -0.68 16.28 7.06
CA ARG A 13 -1.50 17.34 7.70
C ARG A 13 -2.99 17.13 7.55
N GLY A 14 -3.42 15.95 7.15
CA GLY A 14 -4.83 15.63 6.99
C GLY A 14 -5.09 14.73 5.78
N LEU A 15 -6.35 14.41 5.58
CA LEU A 15 -6.88 13.65 4.45
C LEU A 15 -7.56 14.59 3.47
N PHE A 16 -7.28 14.45 2.19
CA PHE A 16 -8.01 15.10 1.10
C PHE A 16 -8.79 14.03 0.34
N VAL A 17 -10.06 14.32 0.06
CA VAL A 17 -10.90 13.46 -0.79
C VAL A 17 -11.06 14.16 -2.12
N LEU A 18 -10.66 13.50 -3.20
CA LEU A 18 -10.90 14.00 -4.54
C LEU A 18 -12.00 13.16 -5.21
N GLY A 19 -12.84 13.82 -5.98
CA GLY A 19 -13.92 13.17 -6.73
C GLY A 19 -13.90 13.56 -8.19
N SER A 20 -14.17 12.58 -9.05
CA SER A 20 -14.36 12.76 -10.50
C SER A 20 -15.49 11.87 -10.99
N ASP A 21 -15.98 12.14 -12.19
CA ASP A 21 -16.82 11.21 -12.96
C ASP A 21 -15.99 10.03 -13.52
N ALA A 22 -16.65 9.12 -14.22
CA ALA A 22 -15.98 7.97 -14.84
C ALA A 22 -14.94 8.37 -15.90
N GLU A 23 -15.09 9.54 -16.51
CA GLU A 23 -14.13 10.05 -17.50
C GLU A 23 -12.83 10.51 -16.86
N ARG A 24 -12.84 10.83 -15.56
CA ARG A 24 -11.66 11.27 -14.77
C ARG A 24 -10.96 12.50 -15.38
N ALA A 25 -11.75 13.31 -16.11
CA ALA A 25 -11.23 14.48 -16.80
C ALA A 25 -11.20 15.73 -15.93
N ARG A 26 -11.97 15.78 -14.87
CA ARG A 26 -12.06 16.91 -13.95
C ARG A 26 -12.16 16.42 -12.52
N TRP A 27 -11.33 16.97 -11.65
CA TRP A 27 -11.27 16.59 -10.25
C TRP A 27 -11.75 17.75 -9.37
N THR A 28 -12.60 17.42 -8.40
CA THR A 28 -12.92 18.31 -7.28
C THR A 28 -12.11 17.84 -6.07
N ILE A 29 -11.63 18.78 -5.26
CA ILE A 29 -10.86 18.51 -4.05
C ILE A 29 -11.64 19.00 -2.86
N SER A 30 -11.88 18.14 -1.86
CA SER A 30 -12.51 18.55 -0.61
C SER A 30 -11.60 19.48 0.21
N PRO A 31 -12.14 20.28 1.11
CA PRO A 31 -11.36 20.79 2.23
C PRO A 31 -10.70 19.65 3.01
N PRO A 32 -9.54 19.87 3.65
CA PRO A 32 -8.88 18.82 4.39
C PRO A 32 -9.75 18.27 5.54
N ARG A 33 -9.81 16.95 5.64
CA ARG A 33 -10.40 16.21 6.75
C ARG A 33 -9.29 15.78 7.70
N LEU A 34 -9.62 15.37 8.93
CA LEU A 34 -8.67 14.91 9.94
C LEU A 34 -7.47 15.88 10.10
N VAL A 35 -7.77 17.17 10.15
CA VAL A 35 -6.81 18.27 10.10
C VAL A 35 -5.75 18.14 11.21
N GLY A 36 -4.48 18.35 10.83
CA GLY A 36 -3.33 18.29 11.73
C GLY A 36 -2.78 16.88 11.98
N ARG A 37 -3.47 15.84 11.55
CA ARG A 37 -3.03 14.44 11.68
C ARG A 37 -2.21 14.00 10.47
N GLU A 38 -1.25 13.11 10.69
CA GLU A 38 -0.61 12.33 9.64
C GLU A 38 -1.54 11.17 9.29
N VAL A 39 -1.92 11.05 8.02
CA VAL A 39 -2.81 9.98 7.55
C VAL A 39 -1.98 8.98 6.76
N TYR A 40 -1.61 7.87 7.41
CA TYR A 40 -0.75 6.84 6.81
C TYR A 40 -1.47 5.99 5.79
N HIS A 41 -2.74 5.70 6.03
CA HIS A 41 -3.58 4.92 5.14
C HIS A 41 -5.04 5.32 5.31
N ALA A 42 -5.78 5.45 4.21
CA ALA A 42 -7.23 5.60 4.24
C ALA A 42 -7.82 4.90 3.02
N PHE A 43 -8.95 4.21 3.19
CA PHE A 43 -9.62 3.51 2.09
C PHE A 43 -11.13 3.44 2.30
N LEU A 44 -11.87 3.38 1.19
CA LEU A 44 -13.28 3.06 1.19
C LEU A 44 -13.45 1.55 1.29
N ASP A 45 -14.25 1.09 2.24
CA ASP A 45 -14.53 -0.34 2.42
C ASP A 45 -15.27 -0.88 1.18
N PRO A 46 -14.66 -1.80 0.42
CA PRO A 46 -15.27 -2.32 -0.80
C PRO A 46 -16.50 -3.19 -0.53
N ARG A 47 -16.70 -3.63 0.72
CA ARG A 47 -17.80 -4.51 1.12
C ARG A 47 -19.13 -3.76 1.21
N ASP A 48 -19.11 -2.47 1.57
CA ASP A 48 -20.33 -1.65 1.67
C ASP A 48 -20.33 -0.41 0.73
N GLY A 49 -19.17 -0.04 0.16
CA GLY A 49 -19.01 1.12 -0.71
C GLY A 49 -19.36 2.46 -0.04
N ARG A 50 -19.31 2.51 1.28
CA ARG A 50 -19.76 3.63 2.09
C ARG A 50 -18.83 4.00 3.23
N THR A 51 -18.37 3.01 4.00
CA THR A 51 -17.51 3.23 5.15
C THR A 51 -16.08 3.54 4.70
N VAL A 52 -15.49 4.61 5.24
CA VAL A 52 -14.08 4.94 5.03
C VAL A 52 -13.33 4.77 6.34
N TRP A 53 -12.24 4.04 6.29
CA TRP A 53 -11.33 3.82 7.38
C TRP A 53 -10.08 4.67 7.20
N ALA A 54 -9.52 5.23 8.26
CA ALA A 54 -8.26 5.97 8.22
C ALA A 54 -7.38 5.67 9.43
N ALA A 55 -6.14 5.27 9.16
CA ALA A 55 -5.07 5.17 10.15
C ALA A 55 -4.33 6.50 10.23
N THR A 56 -4.29 7.09 11.41
CA THR A 56 -3.70 8.41 11.62
C THR A 56 -2.69 8.38 12.76
N ASP A 57 -1.78 9.35 12.75
CA ASP A 57 -0.92 9.65 13.88
C ASP A 57 -0.89 11.15 14.17
N HIS A 58 -0.57 11.49 15.40
CA HIS A 58 -0.40 12.86 15.85
C HIS A 58 0.68 12.96 16.92
N ALA A 59 1.58 13.92 16.80
CA ALA A 59 2.73 14.07 17.67
C ALA A 59 2.40 14.19 19.19
N VAL A 60 1.17 14.60 19.53
CA VAL A 60 0.71 14.73 20.91
C VAL A 60 -0.30 13.65 21.30
N TRP A 61 -1.21 13.30 20.39
CA TRP A 61 -2.33 12.40 20.65
C TRP A 61 -2.05 10.95 20.26
N GLY A 62 -0.95 10.69 19.54
CA GLY A 62 -0.56 9.36 19.09
C GLY A 62 -1.41 8.81 17.94
N ALA A 63 -1.26 7.50 17.73
CA ALA A 63 -1.89 6.77 16.65
C ALA A 63 -3.37 6.44 16.96
N HIS A 64 -4.25 6.68 16.00
CA HIS A 64 -5.68 6.43 16.11
C HIS A 64 -6.25 5.88 14.80
N ILE A 65 -7.40 5.20 14.93
CA ILE A 65 -8.23 4.84 13.79
C ILE A 65 -9.45 5.75 13.77
N HIS A 66 -9.78 6.23 12.59
CA HIS A 66 -10.99 7.02 12.34
C HIS A 66 -11.89 6.27 11.38
N ARG A 67 -13.20 6.41 11.59
CA ARG A 67 -14.25 5.85 10.73
C ARG A 67 -15.15 6.97 10.23
N SER A 68 -15.51 6.90 8.97
CA SER A 68 -16.57 7.69 8.35
C SER A 68 -17.60 6.73 7.78
N ASP A 69 -18.88 6.97 8.06
CA ASP A 69 -19.98 6.16 7.53
C ASP A 69 -20.72 6.87 6.36
N ASP A 70 -20.11 7.92 5.79
CA ASP A 70 -20.69 8.78 4.75
C ASP A 70 -19.67 9.16 3.66
N ARG A 71 -18.76 8.21 3.29
CA ARG A 71 -17.74 8.38 2.24
C ARG A 71 -16.73 9.50 2.52
N GLY A 72 -16.47 9.79 3.81
CA GLY A 72 -15.44 10.74 4.22
C GLY A 72 -15.95 12.17 4.49
N GLU A 73 -17.27 12.39 4.53
CA GLU A 73 -17.83 13.69 4.83
C GLU A 73 -17.74 14.01 6.33
N SER A 74 -18.12 13.08 7.20
CA SER A 74 -17.96 13.19 8.66
C SER A 74 -17.11 12.06 9.23
N TRP A 75 -16.46 12.33 10.35
CA TRP A 75 -15.48 11.40 10.94
C TRP A 75 -15.67 11.28 12.44
N GLN A 76 -15.55 10.05 12.91
CA GLN A 76 -15.42 9.72 14.33
C GLN A 76 -14.07 9.07 14.61
N VAL A 77 -13.47 9.41 15.74
CA VAL A 77 -12.31 8.68 16.25
C VAL A 77 -12.80 7.45 17.01
N LEU A 78 -12.17 6.30 16.77
CA LEU A 78 -12.45 5.10 17.58
C LEU A 78 -11.66 5.19 18.88
N GLU A 79 -12.30 4.74 19.98
CA GLU A 79 -11.66 4.76 21.31
C GLU A 79 -10.55 3.70 21.42
N ALA A 80 -10.75 2.54 20.79
CA ALA A 80 -9.77 1.48 20.76
C ALA A 80 -8.79 1.63 19.60
N ALA A 81 -7.51 1.35 19.86
CA ALA A 81 -6.47 1.21 18.84
C ALA A 81 -5.71 -0.11 19.07
N PRO A 82 -5.19 -0.76 17.99
CA PRO A 82 -4.37 -1.94 18.14
C PRO A 82 -3.11 -1.62 18.94
N HIS A 83 -2.83 -2.37 19.96
CA HIS A 83 -1.62 -2.21 20.77
C HIS A 83 -1.20 -3.51 21.43
N TYR A 84 0.08 -3.66 21.68
CA TYR A 84 0.59 -4.73 22.51
C TYR A 84 0.24 -4.50 23.98
N THR A 85 -0.04 -5.57 24.71
CA THR A 85 -0.34 -5.52 26.16
C THR A 85 0.93 -5.53 27.03
N ASP A 86 2.10 -5.70 26.41
CA ASP A 86 3.41 -5.69 27.07
C ASP A 86 4.11 -4.31 26.92
N HIS A 87 5.43 -4.28 27.06
CA HIS A 87 6.26 -3.08 26.96
C HIS A 87 6.42 -2.50 25.54
N ARG A 88 5.92 -3.19 24.50
CA ARG A 88 5.98 -2.73 23.11
C ARG A 88 4.90 -1.66 22.88
N GLY A 89 5.23 -0.40 23.04
CA GLY A 89 4.28 0.70 22.78
C GLY A 89 3.87 0.80 21.31
N LEU A 90 2.65 1.26 21.03
CA LEU A 90 2.21 1.59 19.69
C LEU A 90 2.92 2.87 19.21
N LYS A 91 3.63 2.79 18.08
CA LYS A 91 4.29 3.94 17.46
C LYS A 91 3.49 4.49 16.29
N ALA A 92 2.97 3.62 15.42
CA ALA A 92 2.14 4.00 14.29
C ALA A 92 1.26 2.83 13.83
N ILE A 93 0.10 3.15 13.22
CA ILE A 93 -0.72 2.20 12.47
C ILE A 93 -0.43 2.43 10.99
N TRP A 94 0.28 1.48 10.36
CA TRP A 94 0.77 1.64 8.99
C TRP A 94 -0.24 1.21 7.94
N ALA A 95 -1.02 0.17 8.24
CA ALA A 95 -1.98 -0.39 7.30
C ALA A 95 -3.30 -0.73 8.00
N LEU A 96 -4.38 -0.55 7.29
CA LEU A 96 -5.69 -1.12 7.60
C LEU A 96 -6.15 -1.91 6.37
N ALA A 97 -6.78 -3.06 6.59
CA ALA A 97 -7.34 -3.85 5.50
C ALA A 97 -8.70 -4.44 5.91
N PRO A 98 -9.67 -4.53 4.99
CA PRO A 98 -10.91 -5.20 5.25
C PRO A 98 -10.67 -6.70 5.43
N GLY A 99 -11.44 -7.34 6.30
CA GLY A 99 -11.53 -8.79 6.36
C GLY A 99 -12.22 -9.37 5.12
N PRO A 100 -12.34 -10.69 5.03
CA PRO A 100 -13.04 -11.35 3.94
C PRO A 100 -14.47 -10.81 3.76
N ALA A 101 -15.00 -10.88 2.53
CA ALA A 101 -16.37 -10.42 2.25
C ALA A 101 -17.45 -11.17 3.07
N THR A 102 -17.15 -12.38 3.53
CA THR A 102 -18.00 -13.18 4.42
C THR A 102 -18.01 -12.70 5.86
N GLU A 103 -17.08 -11.80 6.24
CA GLU A 103 -16.93 -11.27 7.59
C GLU A 103 -16.96 -9.73 7.56
N PRO A 104 -18.14 -9.11 7.37
CA PRO A 104 -18.27 -7.67 7.11
C PRO A 104 -17.79 -6.79 8.27
N ASP A 105 -17.75 -7.31 9.49
CA ASP A 105 -17.31 -6.58 10.69
C ASP A 105 -15.80 -6.76 10.98
N THR A 106 -15.12 -7.64 10.23
CA THR A 106 -13.70 -7.92 10.44
C THR A 106 -12.82 -6.85 9.75
N LEU A 107 -11.85 -6.36 10.49
CA LEU A 107 -10.83 -5.41 10.04
C LEU A 107 -9.46 -5.85 10.55
N TYR A 108 -8.43 -5.72 9.73
CA TYR A 108 -7.04 -5.97 10.11
C TYR A 108 -6.26 -4.66 10.22
N ALA A 109 -5.31 -4.62 11.14
CA ALA A 109 -4.38 -3.51 11.31
C ALA A 109 -2.93 -4.00 11.40
N GLY A 110 -2.05 -3.39 10.63
CA GLY A 110 -0.61 -3.56 10.69
C GLY A 110 0.03 -2.35 11.36
N ILE A 111 0.89 -2.60 12.35
CA ILE A 111 1.45 -1.55 13.22
C ILE A 111 2.97 -1.51 13.22
N GLU A 112 3.51 -0.48 13.87
CA GLU A 112 4.90 -0.37 14.32
C GLU A 112 4.94 -0.20 15.85
N PRO A 113 5.72 -1.00 16.58
CA PRO A 113 6.54 -2.15 16.15
C PRO A 113 5.71 -3.22 15.44
N ALA A 114 6.33 -3.94 14.48
CA ALA A 114 5.60 -4.84 13.59
C ALA A 114 4.71 -5.83 14.34
N GLY A 115 3.45 -5.82 13.98
CA GLY A 115 2.44 -6.73 14.48
C GLY A 115 1.16 -6.63 13.66
N LEU A 116 0.46 -7.76 13.59
CA LEU A 116 -0.88 -7.88 13.01
C LEU A 116 -1.92 -7.92 14.13
N PHE A 117 -2.96 -7.13 13.97
CA PHE A 117 -4.10 -7.10 14.86
C PHE A 117 -5.39 -7.27 14.07
N VAL A 118 -6.38 -7.89 14.70
CA VAL A 118 -7.71 -8.10 14.12
C VAL A 118 -8.77 -7.51 15.03
N SER A 119 -9.73 -6.85 14.43
CA SER A 119 -11.00 -6.47 15.03
C SER A 119 -12.10 -7.29 14.36
N ARG A 120 -13.09 -7.77 15.13
CA ARG A 120 -14.27 -8.47 14.63
C ARG A 120 -15.57 -7.72 14.90
N ASP A 121 -15.45 -6.46 15.30
CA ASP A 121 -16.54 -5.58 15.74
C ASP A 121 -16.42 -4.16 15.16
N ARG A 122 -15.91 -4.06 13.92
CA ARG A 122 -15.74 -2.79 13.19
C ARG A 122 -14.84 -1.80 13.92
N GLY A 123 -13.75 -2.30 14.53
CA GLY A 123 -12.71 -1.49 15.17
C GLY A 123 -12.99 -1.07 16.61
N GLU A 124 -14.08 -1.53 17.21
CA GLU A 124 -14.42 -1.21 18.61
C GLU A 124 -13.49 -1.93 19.61
N SER A 125 -12.93 -3.09 19.23
CA SER A 125 -11.89 -3.78 19.97
C SER A 125 -10.87 -4.43 19.05
N TRP A 126 -9.66 -4.69 19.56
CA TRP A 126 -8.53 -5.24 18.80
C TRP A 126 -7.85 -6.37 19.56
N GLU A 127 -7.55 -7.44 18.86
CA GLU A 127 -6.81 -8.59 19.34
C GLU A 127 -5.55 -8.78 18.52
N GLY A 128 -4.40 -9.01 19.18
CA GLY A 128 -3.13 -9.34 18.50
C GLY A 128 -3.17 -10.75 17.94
N VAL A 129 -2.78 -10.93 16.68
CA VAL A 129 -2.62 -12.25 16.05
C VAL A 129 -1.31 -12.86 16.54
N ALA A 130 -1.37 -13.50 17.72
CA ALA A 130 -0.21 -14.04 18.43
C ALA A 130 0.61 -15.03 17.59
N THR A 131 -0.06 -15.82 16.73
CA THR A 131 0.56 -16.79 15.83
C THR A 131 1.53 -16.17 14.83
N LEU A 132 1.32 -14.90 14.43
CA LEU A 132 2.28 -14.12 13.66
C LEU A 132 3.18 -13.27 14.57
N ASN A 133 2.60 -12.56 15.54
CA ASN A 133 3.32 -11.58 16.35
C ASN A 133 4.43 -12.22 17.20
N ASP A 134 4.22 -13.47 17.63
CA ASP A 134 5.17 -14.28 18.39
C ASP A 134 5.73 -15.45 17.55
N HIS A 135 5.72 -15.30 16.22
CA HIS A 135 6.26 -16.33 15.31
C HIS A 135 7.73 -16.63 15.64
N PRO A 136 8.19 -17.90 15.61
CA PRO A 136 9.56 -18.26 15.98
C PRO A 136 10.67 -17.47 15.27
N THR A 137 10.39 -16.98 14.05
CA THR A 137 11.34 -16.17 13.29
C THR A 137 11.29 -14.67 13.61
N ASN A 138 10.42 -14.20 14.51
CA ASN A 138 10.32 -12.78 14.84
C ASN A 138 11.64 -12.22 15.42
N THR A 139 12.48 -13.07 16.00
CA THR A 139 13.81 -12.72 16.48
C THR A 139 14.79 -12.32 15.36
N THR A 140 14.46 -12.67 14.11
CA THR A 140 15.25 -12.28 12.92
C THR A 140 14.77 -10.96 12.31
N TRP A 141 13.62 -10.45 12.73
CA TRP A 141 13.12 -9.18 12.26
C TRP A 141 13.93 -8.04 12.83
N GLN A 142 14.53 -7.26 11.96
CA GLN A 142 15.37 -6.13 12.37
C GLN A 142 14.77 -4.82 11.84
N PRO A 143 14.82 -3.73 12.63
CA PRO A 143 14.38 -2.45 12.11
C PRO A 143 15.30 -1.99 10.98
N ALA A 144 14.72 -1.67 9.82
CA ALA A 144 15.40 -0.98 8.74
C ALA A 144 15.41 0.54 9.01
N GLY A 145 15.99 1.31 8.09
CA GLY A 145 16.02 2.78 8.21
C GLY A 145 14.65 3.47 8.25
N GLY A 146 13.57 2.75 7.94
CA GLY A 146 12.17 3.19 8.08
C GLY A 146 11.43 2.60 9.29
N GLY A 147 12.12 1.90 10.20
CA GLY A 147 11.52 1.18 11.31
C GLY A 147 11.19 -0.28 10.98
N LEU A 148 10.64 -0.99 11.95
CA LEU A 148 10.09 -2.34 11.78
C LEU A 148 8.56 -2.24 11.84
N ALA A 149 7.91 -2.30 10.69
CA ALA A 149 6.47 -2.14 10.56
C ALA A 149 5.85 -3.29 9.74
N LEU A 150 4.64 -3.69 10.09
CA LEU A 150 3.77 -4.47 9.24
C LEU A 150 2.93 -3.48 8.43
N HIS A 151 3.16 -3.41 7.12
CA HIS A 151 2.61 -2.35 6.28
C HIS A 151 1.76 -2.83 5.11
N SER A 152 1.76 -4.13 4.79
CA SER A 152 0.86 -4.69 3.78
C SER A 152 0.10 -5.86 4.37
N ILE A 153 -1.21 -5.87 4.19
CA ILE A 153 -2.12 -6.93 4.59
C ILE A 153 -3.02 -7.21 3.39
N LEU A 154 -3.00 -8.43 2.90
CA LEU A 154 -3.79 -8.85 1.74
C LEU A 154 -4.68 -10.02 2.13
N THR A 155 -5.92 -9.96 1.71
CA THR A 155 -6.90 -11.05 1.83
C THR A 155 -7.17 -11.63 0.44
N ASP A 156 -7.22 -12.96 0.33
CA ASP A 156 -7.55 -13.61 -0.93
C ASP A 156 -9.07 -13.45 -1.22
N PRO A 157 -9.45 -12.84 -2.34
CA PRO A 157 -10.86 -12.67 -2.65
C PRO A 157 -11.60 -13.99 -2.98
N GLN A 158 -10.85 -15.09 -3.21
CA GLN A 158 -11.39 -16.41 -3.54
C GLN A 158 -11.31 -17.40 -2.40
N ASP A 159 -10.39 -17.18 -1.43
CA ASP A 159 -10.28 -18.01 -0.22
C ASP A 159 -10.24 -17.12 1.03
N PRO A 160 -11.33 -17.01 1.80
CA PRO A 160 -11.42 -16.12 2.96
C PRO A 160 -10.45 -16.49 4.09
N ARG A 161 -9.82 -17.66 4.06
CA ARG A 161 -8.83 -18.08 5.05
C ARG A 161 -7.40 -17.73 4.65
N ARG A 162 -7.17 -17.35 3.39
CA ARG A 162 -5.83 -17.04 2.92
C ARG A 162 -5.50 -15.56 3.07
N LEU A 163 -4.37 -15.31 3.73
CA LEU A 163 -3.86 -13.98 4.06
C LEU A 163 -2.38 -13.89 3.76
N TRP A 164 -1.91 -12.70 3.37
CA TRP A 164 -0.49 -12.37 3.32
C TRP A 164 -0.22 -11.11 4.11
N CYS A 165 0.92 -11.09 4.79
CA CYS A 165 1.44 -9.91 5.47
C CYS A 165 2.86 -9.64 5.02
N ALA A 166 3.20 -8.36 4.83
CA ALA A 166 4.57 -7.94 4.55
C ALA A 166 5.10 -7.00 5.62
N LEU A 167 6.34 -7.29 6.03
CA LEU A 167 7.04 -6.55 7.07
C LEU A 167 8.30 -5.90 6.52
N SER A 168 8.56 -4.66 6.92
CA SER A 168 9.87 -4.03 6.70
C SER A 168 10.93 -4.83 7.46
N ALA A 169 11.91 -5.38 6.71
CA ALA A 169 13.00 -6.21 7.25
C ALA A 169 12.52 -7.46 8.05
N GLY A 170 11.38 -8.03 7.64
CA GLY A 170 10.87 -9.31 8.15
C GLY A 170 10.52 -10.28 7.03
N GLY A 171 10.22 -9.75 5.84
CA GLY A 171 9.78 -10.53 4.67
C GLY A 171 8.26 -10.61 4.56
N VAL A 172 7.80 -11.53 3.71
CA VAL A 172 6.40 -11.86 3.49
C VAL A 172 6.05 -13.14 4.25
N TYR A 173 4.88 -13.13 4.89
CA TYR A 173 4.28 -14.29 5.55
C TYR A 173 2.91 -14.57 4.95
N ARG A 174 2.57 -15.86 4.83
CA ARG A 174 1.26 -16.34 4.37
C ARG A 174 0.62 -17.23 5.43
N SER A 175 -0.68 -17.05 5.59
CA SER A 175 -1.57 -17.98 6.29
C SER A 175 -2.56 -18.56 5.28
N ASP A 176 -2.85 -19.85 5.39
CA ASP A 176 -3.87 -20.56 4.61
C ASP A 176 -5.05 -21.03 5.50
N ASP A 177 -5.08 -20.62 6.77
CA ASP A 177 -6.03 -21.09 7.79
C ASP A 177 -6.70 -19.96 8.59
N GLY A 178 -6.73 -18.75 8.06
CA GLY A 178 -7.37 -17.60 8.72
C GLY A 178 -6.53 -16.96 9.81
N GLY A 179 -5.20 -17.15 9.77
CA GLY A 179 -4.27 -16.59 10.75
C GLY A 179 -3.96 -17.52 11.93
N GLU A 180 -4.42 -18.78 11.91
CA GLU A 180 -4.11 -19.76 12.95
C GLU A 180 -2.65 -20.23 12.88
N SER A 181 -2.07 -20.23 11.66
CA SER A 181 -0.63 -20.46 11.44
C SER A 181 -0.09 -19.58 10.31
N TRP A 182 1.22 -19.33 10.33
CA TRP A 182 1.92 -18.52 9.33
C TRP A 182 3.20 -19.20 8.88
N ILE A 183 3.52 -19.04 7.60
CA ILE A 183 4.78 -19.49 7.02
C ILE A 183 5.47 -18.32 6.31
N PRO A 184 6.79 -18.17 6.45
CA PRO A 184 7.56 -17.23 5.62
C PRO A 184 7.57 -17.70 4.17
N VAL A 185 7.30 -16.80 3.23
CA VAL A 185 7.19 -17.08 1.80
C VAL A 185 8.09 -16.14 1.01
N ASN A 186 9.42 -16.30 1.15
CA ASN A 186 10.43 -15.40 0.59
C ASN A 186 11.42 -16.09 -0.36
N ARG A 187 11.16 -17.34 -0.78
CA ARG A 187 12.08 -18.10 -1.64
C ARG A 187 12.28 -17.39 -2.98
N GLY A 188 13.53 -17.03 -3.29
CA GLY A 188 13.91 -16.31 -4.49
C GLY A 188 14.04 -14.79 -4.30
N VAL A 189 13.67 -14.25 -3.14
CA VAL A 189 13.82 -12.82 -2.85
C VAL A 189 15.19 -12.54 -2.26
N ARG A 190 15.94 -11.67 -2.91
CA ARG A 190 17.30 -11.26 -2.53
C ARG A 190 17.28 -10.19 -1.44
N ALA A 191 18.22 -10.27 -0.52
CA ALA A 191 18.48 -9.28 0.52
C ALA A 191 19.99 -9.12 0.72
N ASP A 192 20.65 -8.35 -0.11
CA ASP A 192 22.12 -8.23 -0.19
C ASP A 192 22.74 -7.65 1.08
N PHE A 193 21.95 -7.01 1.91
CA PHE A 193 22.36 -6.50 3.22
C PHE A 193 22.40 -7.58 4.33
N LEU A 194 21.91 -8.79 4.05
CA LEU A 194 21.99 -9.92 4.99
C LEU A 194 23.24 -10.78 4.73
N PRO A 195 23.75 -11.46 5.76
CA PRO A 195 24.88 -12.41 5.59
C PRO A 195 24.61 -13.52 4.57
N GLN A 196 23.34 -13.91 4.43
CA GLN A 196 22.85 -14.86 3.41
C GLN A 196 21.83 -14.11 2.54
N PRO A 197 22.15 -13.77 1.29
CA PRO A 197 21.29 -12.97 0.44
C PRO A 197 19.88 -13.56 0.20
N TYR A 198 19.75 -14.88 0.23
CA TYR A 198 18.48 -15.59 0.06
C TYR A 198 18.05 -16.27 1.37
N ALA A 199 18.09 -15.54 2.47
CA ALA A 199 17.62 -16.00 3.77
C ALA A 199 16.11 -16.32 3.74
N GLU A 200 15.65 -17.18 4.63
CA GLU A 200 14.22 -17.50 4.78
C GLU A 200 13.38 -16.27 5.16
N THR A 201 13.94 -15.39 5.98
CA THR A 201 13.31 -14.19 6.50
C THR A 201 14.28 -13.02 6.58
N GLY A 202 13.76 -11.81 6.80
CA GLY A 202 14.58 -10.61 6.95
C GLY A 202 14.64 -9.73 5.69
N GLN A 203 13.98 -10.12 4.60
CA GLN A 203 13.84 -9.28 3.41
C GLN A 203 13.12 -7.98 3.76
N CYS A 204 13.59 -6.87 3.19
CA CYS A 204 12.99 -5.56 3.41
C CYS A 204 11.93 -5.29 2.31
N VAL A 205 10.72 -5.75 2.56
CA VAL A 205 9.60 -5.53 1.64
C VAL A 205 9.18 -4.06 1.73
N HIS A 206 8.99 -3.40 0.60
CA HIS A 206 8.52 -2.03 0.54
C HIS A 206 7.03 -1.95 0.17
N LYS A 207 6.56 -2.78 -0.75
CA LYS A 207 5.15 -2.91 -1.11
C LYS A 207 4.87 -4.34 -1.57
N LEU A 208 3.74 -4.89 -1.15
CA LEU A 208 3.20 -6.16 -1.62
C LEU A 208 1.81 -5.92 -2.19
N VAL A 209 1.53 -6.47 -3.38
CA VAL A 209 0.24 -6.34 -4.07
C VAL A 209 -0.20 -7.70 -4.61
N LEU A 210 -1.48 -8.02 -4.43
CA LEU A 210 -2.16 -9.19 -4.97
C LEU A 210 -3.00 -8.75 -6.18
N HIS A 211 -2.97 -9.52 -7.26
CA HIS A 211 -3.89 -9.28 -8.37
C HIS A 211 -5.29 -9.83 -8.04
N PRO A 212 -6.35 -9.00 -8.06
CA PRO A 212 -7.67 -9.39 -7.55
C PRO A 212 -8.33 -10.53 -8.34
N GLY A 213 -8.10 -10.61 -9.65
CA GLY A 213 -8.65 -11.65 -10.53
C GLY A 213 -7.80 -12.92 -10.60
N ARG A 214 -6.58 -12.92 -10.05
CA ARG A 214 -5.65 -14.06 -10.07
C ARG A 214 -4.86 -14.14 -8.76
N PRO A 215 -5.43 -14.70 -7.69
CA PRO A 215 -4.81 -14.65 -6.35
C PRO A 215 -3.45 -15.33 -6.22
N GLY A 216 -3.06 -16.22 -7.13
CA GLY A 216 -1.71 -16.75 -7.18
C GLY A 216 -0.66 -15.74 -7.67
N ARG A 217 -1.09 -14.68 -8.36
CA ARG A 217 -0.23 -13.63 -8.89
C ARG A 217 -0.06 -12.52 -7.85
N LEU A 218 1.18 -12.41 -7.34
CA LEU A 218 1.60 -11.31 -6.48
C LEU A 218 2.78 -10.58 -7.11
N TYR A 219 2.88 -9.31 -6.77
CA TYR A 219 4.04 -8.48 -7.06
C TYR A 219 4.56 -7.86 -5.78
N GLN A 220 5.87 -7.72 -5.66
CA GLN A 220 6.46 -6.94 -4.58
C GLN A 220 7.58 -6.03 -5.07
N GLN A 221 7.60 -4.80 -4.58
CA GLN A 221 8.79 -3.96 -4.57
C GLN A 221 9.54 -4.24 -3.29
N ASN A 222 10.82 -4.56 -3.41
CA ASN A 222 11.68 -4.84 -2.28
C ASN A 222 12.84 -3.84 -2.24
N HIS A 223 13.64 -3.87 -1.17
CA HIS A 223 14.88 -3.09 -1.07
C HIS A 223 15.89 -3.45 -2.17
N CYS A 224 15.94 -4.71 -2.54
CA CYS A 224 16.84 -5.28 -3.54
C CYS A 224 16.02 -5.90 -4.67
N GLY A 225 15.33 -5.08 -5.46
CA GLY A 225 14.63 -5.53 -6.66
C GLY A 225 13.11 -5.52 -6.60
N THR A 226 12.52 -5.79 -7.75
CA THR A 226 11.09 -5.99 -7.98
C THR A 226 10.85 -7.45 -8.32
N TYR A 227 9.81 -8.05 -7.76
CA TYR A 227 9.57 -9.48 -7.87
C TYR A 227 8.12 -9.80 -8.23
N ARG A 228 7.95 -10.96 -8.88
CA ARG A 228 6.67 -11.56 -9.18
C ARG A 228 6.61 -12.98 -8.62
N SER A 229 5.46 -13.34 -8.09
CA SER A 229 5.08 -14.74 -7.78
C SER A 229 3.85 -15.13 -8.59
N ASP A 230 3.79 -16.40 -9.00
CA ASP A 230 2.66 -17.00 -9.70
C ASP A 230 1.99 -18.12 -8.88
N ASP A 231 2.52 -18.41 -7.70
CA ASP A 231 2.16 -19.53 -6.83
C ASP A 231 1.77 -19.11 -5.40
N GLY A 232 1.27 -17.86 -5.25
CA GLY A 232 0.84 -17.36 -3.95
C GLY A 232 1.99 -17.06 -3.00
N GLY A 233 3.17 -16.73 -3.53
CA GLY A 233 4.35 -16.37 -2.78
C GLY A 233 5.27 -17.54 -2.44
N GLU A 234 4.95 -18.79 -2.82
CA GLU A 234 5.84 -19.93 -2.55
C GLU A 234 7.22 -19.76 -3.20
N SER A 235 7.24 -19.13 -4.38
CA SER A 235 8.47 -18.72 -5.04
C SER A 235 8.33 -17.37 -5.74
N TRP A 236 9.46 -16.67 -5.84
CA TRP A 236 9.54 -15.35 -6.44
C TRP A 236 10.57 -15.34 -7.57
N THR A 237 10.20 -14.71 -8.67
CA THR A 237 11.08 -14.39 -9.79
C THR A 237 11.43 -12.92 -9.73
N GLU A 238 12.71 -12.58 -9.76
CA GLU A 238 13.14 -11.18 -9.90
C GLU A 238 12.81 -10.69 -11.31
N ILE A 239 12.19 -9.51 -11.38
CA ILE A 239 11.73 -8.86 -12.62
C ILE A 239 12.28 -7.43 -12.72
N THR A 240 13.46 -7.19 -12.16
CA THR A 240 14.11 -5.87 -12.12
C THR A 240 14.75 -5.48 -13.46
N ASP A 241 15.05 -6.45 -14.32
CA ASP A 241 15.71 -6.20 -15.59
C ASP A 241 14.91 -5.23 -16.48
N GLY A 242 15.60 -4.22 -17.03
CA GLY A 242 14.96 -3.14 -17.77
C GLY A 242 14.52 -1.92 -16.92
N LEU A 243 14.55 -2.01 -15.59
CA LEU A 243 14.37 -0.86 -14.72
C LEU A 243 15.70 -0.10 -14.50
N PRO A 244 15.65 1.23 -14.24
CA PRO A 244 16.87 2.04 -14.07
C PRO A 244 17.55 1.83 -12.71
N SER A 245 16.88 1.22 -11.74
CA SER A 245 17.41 0.83 -10.44
C SER A 245 16.59 -0.32 -9.86
N ASP A 246 17.14 -1.01 -8.88
CA ASP A 246 16.49 -2.08 -8.14
C ASP A 246 15.72 -1.57 -6.90
N PHE A 247 15.82 -0.28 -6.59
CA PHE A 247 15.25 0.34 -5.41
C PHE A 247 14.01 1.17 -5.76
N GLY A 248 13.00 1.12 -4.92
CA GLY A 248 11.77 1.92 -5.00
C GLY A 248 10.79 1.54 -3.91
N TYR A 249 9.64 2.21 -3.86
CA TYR A 249 8.59 1.95 -2.89
C TYR A 249 7.24 1.68 -3.55
N ALA A 250 6.89 2.46 -4.58
CA ALA A 250 5.58 2.44 -5.18
C ALA A 250 5.42 1.27 -6.15
N LEU A 251 4.31 0.55 -6.02
CA LEU A 251 3.90 -0.52 -6.92
C LEU A 251 2.38 -0.61 -6.94
N ALA A 252 1.79 -0.74 -8.14
CA ALA A 252 0.38 -1.00 -8.35
C ALA A 252 0.19 -1.96 -9.53
N VAL A 253 -0.96 -2.63 -9.62
CA VAL A 253 -1.32 -3.55 -10.71
C VAL A 253 -2.55 -3.05 -11.44
N ASP A 254 -2.70 -3.39 -12.71
CA ASP A 254 -3.97 -3.22 -13.43
C ASP A 254 -4.96 -4.29 -12.95
N PRO A 255 -6.10 -3.94 -12.35
CA PRO A 255 -7.03 -4.94 -11.83
C PRO A 255 -7.66 -5.85 -12.90
N ALA A 256 -7.63 -5.43 -14.15
CA ALA A 256 -8.20 -6.17 -15.27
C ALA A 256 -7.18 -7.08 -15.98
N ASP A 257 -5.85 -6.82 -15.77
CA ASP A 257 -4.79 -7.56 -16.46
C ASP A 257 -3.67 -7.96 -15.48
N PRO A 258 -3.54 -9.26 -15.14
CA PRO A 258 -2.55 -9.75 -14.18
C PRO A 258 -1.09 -9.59 -14.67
N ASP A 259 -0.88 -9.36 -15.93
CA ASP A 259 0.45 -9.21 -16.52
C ASP A 259 0.89 -7.73 -16.59
N THR A 260 -0.02 -6.80 -16.26
CA THR A 260 0.26 -5.36 -16.22
C THR A 260 0.48 -4.85 -14.79
N ALA A 261 1.66 -4.28 -14.56
CA ALA A 261 2.03 -3.64 -13.29
C ALA A 261 2.78 -2.32 -13.52
N PHE A 262 2.77 -1.46 -12.51
CA PHE A 262 3.36 -0.13 -12.53
C PHE A 262 4.30 0.04 -11.33
N VAL A 263 5.50 0.58 -11.57
CA VAL A 263 6.48 0.91 -10.52
C VAL A 263 7.10 2.29 -10.77
N ILE A 264 7.60 2.91 -9.70
CA ILE A 264 8.38 4.14 -9.78
C ILE A 264 9.71 3.90 -9.05
N PRO A 265 10.77 3.51 -9.79
CA PRO A 265 12.10 3.34 -9.20
C PRO A 265 12.68 4.64 -8.68
N GLU A 266 13.40 4.55 -7.58
CA GLU A 266 14.21 5.64 -7.01
C GLU A 266 15.70 5.33 -7.16
N GLU A 267 16.55 6.33 -7.07
CA GLU A 267 17.99 6.23 -7.33
C GLU A 267 18.67 5.15 -6.50
N SER A 268 18.41 5.15 -5.19
CA SER A 268 18.97 4.17 -4.24
C SER A 268 18.41 4.37 -2.83
N SER A 269 18.75 3.47 -1.92
CA SER A 269 18.44 3.61 -0.48
C SER A 269 19.07 4.86 0.17
N HIS A 270 20.14 5.38 -0.39
CA HIS A 270 20.83 6.59 0.08
C HIS A 270 20.27 7.87 -0.56
N MET A 271 19.92 7.81 -1.84
CA MET A 271 19.30 8.90 -2.58
C MET A 271 17.86 8.52 -2.94
N ARG A 272 16.96 8.69 -1.99
CA ARG A 272 15.54 8.35 -2.14
C ARG A 272 14.83 9.42 -2.96
N ALA A 273 15.07 9.41 -4.23
CA ALA A 273 14.49 10.32 -5.21
C ALA A 273 14.46 9.63 -6.57
N THR A 274 13.64 10.15 -7.47
CA THR A 274 13.56 9.69 -8.85
C THR A 274 14.91 9.68 -9.54
N VAL A 275 15.18 8.62 -10.30
CA VAL A 275 16.45 8.40 -11.00
C VAL A 275 16.74 9.57 -11.96
N GLU A 276 17.95 10.13 -11.88
CA GLU A 276 18.41 11.28 -12.69
C GLU A 276 17.55 12.56 -12.53
N GLY A 277 16.73 12.66 -11.48
CA GLY A 277 15.78 13.77 -11.31
C GLY A 277 14.69 13.80 -12.40
N ARG A 278 14.35 12.66 -12.98
CA ARG A 278 13.30 12.48 -13.98
C ARG A 278 12.19 11.62 -13.41
N LEU A 279 10.99 12.16 -13.36
CA LEU A 279 9.83 11.42 -12.89
C LEU A 279 9.29 10.54 -14.02
N ARG A 280 9.39 9.22 -13.83
CA ARG A 280 8.96 8.21 -14.78
C ARG A 280 8.20 7.13 -14.03
N VAL A 281 7.05 6.76 -14.56
CA VAL A 281 6.37 5.50 -14.17
C VAL A 281 6.85 4.44 -15.16
N TYR A 282 7.21 3.27 -14.67
CA TYR A 282 7.52 2.13 -15.52
C TYR A 282 6.36 1.15 -15.50
N ARG A 283 5.96 0.69 -16.67
CA ARG A 283 4.89 -0.28 -16.85
C ARG A 283 5.44 -1.55 -17.50
N THR A 284 5.05 -2.69 -16.98
CA THR A 284 5.12 -3.96 -17.70
C THR A 284 3.73 -4.35 -18.21
N ARG A 285 3.66 -5.09 -19.32
CA ARG A 285 2.45 -5.73 -19.86
C ARG A 285 2.68 -7.23 -20.12
N ASP A 286 3.81 -7.73 -19.69
CA ASP A 286 4.26 -9.11 -19.88
C ASP A 286 4.79 -9.69 -18.57
N ALA A 287 4.16 -9.28 -17.47
CA ALA A 287 4.46 -9.76 -16.13
C ALA A 287 5.91 -9.54 -15.67
N GLY A 288 6.57 -8.48 -16.18
CA GLY A 288 7.92 -8.09 -15.80
C GLY A 288 9.02 -8.61 -16.70
N GLU A 289 8.70 -9.23 -17.83
CA GLU A 289 9.72 -9.61 -18.83
C GLU A 289 10.32 -8.37 -19.52
N SER A 290 9.53 -7.29 -19.62
CA SER A 290 10.01 -5.99 -20.10
C SER A 290 9.32 -4.83 -19.38
N TRP A 291 9.97 -3.66 -19.37
CA TRP A 291 9.47 -2.43 -18.77
C TRP A 291 9.58 -1.24 -19.73
N GLU A 292 8.50 -0.49 -19.87
CA GLU A 292 8.44 0.73 -20.67
C GLU A 292 8.32 1.98 -19.78
N PRO A 293 9.15 3.02 -20.01
CA PRO A 293 9.03 4.28 -19.26
C PRO A 293 7.89 5.14 -19.79
N LEU A 294 6.97 5.53 -18.92
CA LEU A 294 5.84 6.40 -19.20
C LEU A 294 6.17 7.80 -18.68
N THR A 295 6.25 8.79 -19.56
CA THR A 295 6.79 10.11 -19.24
C THR A 295 5.91 11.28 -19.67
N ARG A 296 4.91 11.04 -20.53
CA ARG A 296 4.11 12.12 -21.11
C ARG A 296 3.27 12.84 -20.05
N GLY A 297 3.59 14.12 -19.79
CA GLY A 297 2.95 14.93 -18.75
C GLY A 297 3.68 14.91 -17.41
N LEU A 298 4.74 14.12 -17.26
CA LEU A 298 5.59 14.09 -16.06
C LEU A 298 6.85 14.96 -16.24
N PRO A 299 7.34 15.65 -15.19
CA PRO A 299 8.55 16.46 -15.25
C PRO A 299 9.79 15.60 -15.52
N GLN A 300 10.55 15.97 -16.55
CA GLN A 300 11.75 15.23 -17.01
C GLN A 300 13.06 15.90 -16.64
N ALA A 301 13.03 16.87 -15.72
CA ALA A 301 14.24 17.50 -15.18
C ALA A 301 13.93 18.06 -13.79
N HIS A 302 14.92 17.98 -12.90
CA HIS A 302 14.87 18.56 -11.54
C HIS A 302 13.71 18.06 -10.68
N ALA A 303 13.19 16.87 -10.94
CA ALA A 303 12.09 16.25 -10.20
C ALA A 303 12.63 15.29 -9.14
N TYR A 304 13.39 15.77 -8.18
CA TYR A 304 13.94 14.96 -7.09
C TYR A 304 12.88 14.70 -6.01
N VAL A 305 11.97 13.81 -6.31
CA VAL A 305 10.83 13.46 -5.44
C VAL A 305 10.85 11.96 -5.11
N SER A 306 10.30 11.60 -3.97
CA SER A 306 10.05 10.21 -3.59
C SER A 306 8.55 9.93 -3.65
N ILE A 307 8.20 8.72 -4.06
CA ILE A 307 6.83 8.22 -4.02
C ILE A 307 6.77 7.10 -2.98
N LEU A 308 6.05 7.33 -1.89
CA LEU A 308 6.01 6.40 -0.79
C LEU A 308 5.21 5.13 -1.14
N ARG A 309 5.40 4.05 -0.36
CA ARG A 309 4.83 2.71 -0.59
C ARG A 309 3.32 2.68 -0.76
N GLU A 310 2.60 3.51 0.00
CA GLU A 310 1.14 3.60 -0.06
C GLU A 310 0.65 4.76 -0.95
N ALA A 311 1.57 5.48 -1.61
CA ALA A 311 1.21 6.67 -2.38
C ALA A 311 0.96 6.40 -3.87
N MET A 312 0.65 5.15 -4.25
CA MET A 312 0.28 4.77 -5.62
C MET A 312 -0.89 3.81 -5.60
N ALA A 313 -1.87 4.02 -6.50
CA ALA A 313 -3.06 3.19 -6.63
C ALA A 313 -3.55 3.13 -8.08
N THR A 314 -4.40 2.15 -8.37
CA THR A 314 -5.20 2.03 -9.60
C THR A 314 -6.69 1.97 -9.27
N ASP A 315 -7.55 2.32 -10.21
CA ASP A 315 -8.99 2.08 -10.13
C ASP A 315 -9.40 0.84 -10.95
N THR A 316 -10.68 0.47 -10.89
CA THR A 316 -11.23 -0.72 -11.56
C THR A 316 -11.94 -0.41 -12.87
N LEU A 317 -11.82 0.82 -13.42
CA LEU A 317 -12.39 1.17 -14.72
C LEU A 317 -11.50 0.63 -15.85
N ASP A 318 -12.04 0.60 -17.07
CA ASP A 318 -11.32 0.22 -18.29
C ASP A 318 -11.33 1.38 -19.30
N PRO A 319 -10.14 1.91 -19.68
CA PRO A 319 -8.80 1.61 -19.14
C PRO A 319 -8.65 2.03 -17.67
N CYS A 320 -7.86 1.28 -16.89
CA CYS A 320 -7.68 1.63 -15.49
C CYS A 320 -7.01 3.00 -15.31
N GLY A 321 -7.48 3.75 -14.33
CA GLY A 321 -6.78 4.95 -13.85
C GLY A 321 -5.57 4.55 -13.01
N VAL A 322 -4.49 5.32 -13.13
CA VAL A 322 -3.31 5.18 -12.29
C VAL A 322 -3.04 6.50 -11.58
N TYR A 323 -2.81 6.44 -10.29
CA TYR A 323 -2.72 7.61 -9.41
C TYR A 323 -1.49 7.51 -8.54
N PHE A 324 -0.74 8.61 -8.40
CA PHE A 324 0.32 8.65 -7.40
C PHE A 324 0.55 10.04 -6.82
N GLY A 325 0.96 10.03 -5.54
CA GLY A 325 1.30 11.23 -4.79
C GLY A 325 2.78 11.29 -4.45
N THR A 326 3.36 12.49 -4.48
CA THR A 326 4.78 12.69 -4.20
C THR A 326 5.06 13.17 -2.78
N SER A 327 6.28 12.97 -2.33
CA SER A 327 6.80 13.51 -1.06
C SER A 327 6.80 15.04 -0.99
N THR A 328 6.63 15.72 -2.12
CA THR A 328 6.56 17.18 -2.25
C THR A 328 5.13 17.71 -2.46
N GLY A 329 4.11 16.85 -2.33
CA GLY A 329 2.71 17.26 -2.32
C GLY A 329 2.07 17.43 -3.69
N HIS A 330 2.62 16.82 -4.74
CA HIS A 330 2.02 16.80 -6.06
C HIS A 330 1.27 15.47 -6.26
N LEU A 331 0.04 15.55 -6.75
CA LEU A 331 -0.78 14.39 -7.12
C LEU A 331 -0.92 14.32 -8.63
N PHE A 332 -0.53 13.20 -9.19
CA PHE A 332 -0.62 12.91 -10.62
C PHE A 332 -1.68 11.83 -10.89
N VAL A 333 -2.37 12.00 -11.99
CA VAL A 333 -3.45 11.12 -12.46
C VAL A 333 -3.20 10.75 -13.91
N SER A 334 -3.33 9.49 -14.22
CA SER A 334 -3.47 8.96 -15.57
C SER A 334 -4.83 8.27 -15.69
N ARG A 335 -5.56 8.49 -16.77
CA ARG A 335 -6.85 7.85 -17.07
C ARG A 335 -6.77 6.84 -18.20
N ASP A 336 -5.57 6.53 -18.65
CA ASP A 336 -5.26 5.78 -19.86
C ASP A 336 -4.12 4.77 -19.63
N ARG A 337 -4.14 4.07 -18.48
CA ARG A 337 -3.11 3.07 -18.12
C ARG A 337 -1.68 3.63 -18.13
N GLY A 338 -1.51 4.90 -17.79
CA GLY A 338 -0.21 5.54 -17.71
C GLY A 338 0.30 6.17 -19.01
N GLU A 339 -0.45 6.11 -20.13
CA GLU A 339 -0.02 6.70 -21.41
C GLU A 339 0.18 8.21 -21.32
N SER A 340 -0.62 8.88 -20.49
CA SER A 340 -0.49 10.31 -20.22
C SER A 340 -0.83 10.66 -18.78
N TRP A 341 -0.19 11.72 -18.28
CA TRP A 341 -0.31 12.15 -16.89
C TRP A 341 -0.71 13.62 -16.80
N GLU A 342 -1.54 13.92 -15.81
CA GLU A 342 -1.94 15.26 -15.44
C GLU A 342 -1.67 15.48 -13.94
N MET A 343 -1.12 16.63 -13.58
CA MET A 343 -1.00 17.04 -12.18
C MET A 343 -2.32 17.70 -11.78
N VAL A 344 -3.14 17.00 -11.00
CA VAL A 344 -4.48 17.47 -10.57
C VAL A 344 -4.45 18.25 -9.27
N ALA A 345 -3.40 18.09 -8.47
CA ALA A 345 -3.14 18.90 -7.29
C ALA A 345 -1.64 19.10 -7.11
N GLY A 346 -1.27 20.32 -6.78
CA GLY A 346 0.08 20.70 -6.34
C GLY A 346 0.03 21.35 -4.98
N PHE A 347 1.17 21.43 -4.28
CA PHE A 347 1.30 22.10 -2.99
C PHE A 347 0.45 21.51 -1.85
N LEU A 348 0.01 20.24 -1.97
CA LEU A 348 -0.52 19.52 -0.82
C LEU A 348 0.62 19.26 0.19
N PRO A 349 0.32 18.99 1.46
CA PRO A 349 1.34 18.49 2.35
C PRO A 349 1.93 17.19 1.81
N LYS A 350 3.13 16.78 2.28
CA LYS A 350 3.74 15.50 1.90
C LYS A 350 2.68 14.39 1.85
N ILE A 351 2.50 13.79 0.68
CA ILE A 351 1.54 12.70 0.49
C ILE A 351 2.14 11.41 1.04
N LEU A 352 1.38 10.71 1.88
CA LEU A 352 1.77 9.45 2.52
C LEU A 352 1.09 8.26 1.86
N SER A 353 -0.18 8.44 1.43
CA SER A 353 -0.97 7.39 0.79
C SER A 353 -1.93 7.95 -0.25
N VAL A 354 -2.25 7.13 -1.23
CA VAL A 354 -3.30 7.34 -2.23
C VAL A 354 -4.04 6.02 -2.39
N THR A 355 -5.35 6.04 -2.21
CA THR A 355 -6.22 4.91 -2.56
C THR A 355 -7.34 5.38 -3.48
N ALA A 356 -7.81 4.50 -4.34
CA ALA A 356 -8.86 4.80 -5.30
C ALA A 356 -10.06 3.89 -5.07
N ALA A 357 -11.25 4.42 -5.27
CA ALA A 357 -12.49 3.65 -5.23
C ALA A 357 -13.42 4.11 -6.36
N VAL A 358 -14.08 3.14 -7.00
CA VAL A 358 -15.17 3.38 -7.96
C VAL A 358 -16.49 3.16 -7.24
N VAL A 359 -17.38 4.14 -7.29
CA VAL A 359 -18.68 4.09 -6.61
C VAL A 359 -19.81 4.43 -7.57
N GLU A 360 -20.98 3.85 -7.33
CA GLU A 360 -22.23 4.19 -8.02
C GLU A 360 -23.08 5.14 -7.14
N GLU A 361 -23.62 6.21 -7.75
CA GLU A 361 -24.52 7.21 -7.11
C GLU A 361 -25.92 7.14 -7.66
#